data_96168f0bde34456038e186ddc3e84f77
#
_entry.id   96168f0bde34456038e186ddc3e84f77
#
_cell.length_a   1.000
_cell.length_b   1.000
_cell.length_c   1.000
_cell.angle_alpha   90.00
_cell.angle_beta   90.00
_cell.angle_gamma   90.00
#
_symmetry.space_group_name_H-M   'P 1'
#
loop_
_entity.id
_entity.type
_entity.pdbx_description
1 polymer ?
#
loop_
_entity_poly.entity_id
_entity_poly.type
_entity_poly.pdbx_seq_one_letter_code
_entity_poly.pdbx_strand_id
1 'polypeptide(L)'
;DDLDALGLLKVDVLALGMLTALRKTMDVVSGWRGGAFTLQDIPRDDHPTYEMLTRADTMGVFQVESRAQMSMLPRLRPENFYDLVVEVALVRPGPIQGGMVHPYLKRRQGLEPIRYPRGLSAALERTLGIPIFQEQVMQIAMIAAGFTAGEADDLRRSMAAWRRKGDVHKFKDRIRAGMRANQYPAEFAEQICQQIEGFGSYGFPESHAASFAILVYASAWLKC
;
A
#
# COMPACT_ATOMS: atom_id res chain seq x y z
N ASP A 1 -5.38 -2.74 25.50
CA ASP A 1 -5.37 -3.55 26.70
C ASP A 1 -6.63 -3.29 27.55
N ASP A 2 -6.84 -2.12 28.15
CA ASP A 2 -8.06 -1.83 28.93
C ASP A 2 -9.29 -1.79 28.02
N LEU A 3 -9.17 -1.25 26.80
CA LEU A 3 -10.26 -1.24 25.81
C LEU A 3 -10.71 -2.65 25.41
N ASP A 4 -9.75 -3.58 25.31
CA ASP A 4 -10.06 -5.00 25.00
C ASP A 4 -10.77 -5.67 26.16
N ALA A 5 -10.35 -5.41 27.40
CA ALA A 5 -10.97 -5.95 28.59
C ALA A 5 -12.42 -5.43 28.77
N LEU A 6 -12.69 -4.21 28.32
CA LEU A 6 -14.01 -3.60 28.32
C LEU A 6 -14.86 -3.91 27.09
N GLY A 7 -14.33 -4.64 26.11
CA GLY A 7 -15.03 -4.94 24.85
C GLY A 7 -15.28 -3.70 23.97
N LEU A 8 -14.48 -2.64 24.12
CA LEU A 8 -14.62 -1.40 23.38
C LEU A 8 -13.79 -1.44 22.10
N LEU A 9 -14.33 -0.90 21.02
CA LEU A 9 -13.65 -0.70 19.74
C LEU A 9 -13.13 0.74 19.64
N LYS A 10 -11.81 0.89 19.45
CA LYS A 10 -11.22 2.18 19.09
C LYS A 10 -11.24 2.36 17.58
N VAL A 11 -11.85 3.45 17.11
CA VAL A 11 -11.86 3.85 15.71
C VAL A 11 -11.11 5.18 15.58
N ASP A 12 -10.04 5.20 14.80
CA ASP A 12 -9.30 6.41 14.47
C ASP A 12 -9.82 6.98 13.14
N VAL A 13 -10.33 8.22 13.17
CA VAL A 13 -10.77 8.92 11.97
C VAL A 13 -9.65 9.81 11.48
N LEU A 14 -9.08 9.48 10.32
CA LEU A 14 -7.90 10.15 9.76
C LEU A 14 -8.27 11.16 8.66
N ALA A 15 -7.29 12.00 8.30
CA ALA A 15 -7.38 12.98 7.21
C ALA A 15 -8.41 14.10 7.38
N LEU A 16 -9.02 14.30 8.55
CA LEU A 16 -10.06 15.31 8.77
C LEU A 16 -9.59 16.73 8.42
N GLY A 17 -8.39 17.11 8.82
CA GLY A 17 -7.80 18.41 8.51
C GLY A 17 -7.62 18.61 7.00
N MET A 18 -7.12 17.61 6.30
CA MET A 18 -6.93 17.65 4.85
C MET A 18 -8.27 17.68 4.09
N LEU A 19 -9.26 16.91 4.50
CA LEU A 19 -10.59 16.97 3.89
C LEU A 19 -11.21 18.36 4.02
N THR A 20 -11.03 19.01 5.18
CA THR A 20 -11.45 20.39 5.37
C THR A 20 -10.68 21.37 4.50
N ALA A 21 -9.35 21.19 4.38
CA ALA A 21 -8.50 22.03 3.52
C ALA A 21 -8.91 21.90 2.05
N LEU A 22 -9.06 20.68 1.55
CA LEU A 22 -9.52 20.41 0.17
C LEU A 22 -10.86 21.05 -0.11
N ARG A 23 -11.86 20.88 0.79
CA ARG A 23 -13.17 21.51 0.63
C ARG A 23 -13.06 23.03 0.51
N LYS A 24 -12.35 23.68 1.45
CA LYS A 24 -12.18 25.14 1.43
C LYS A 24 -11.46 25.62 0.17
N THR A 25 -10.45 24.88 -0.30
CA THR A 25 -9.74 25.24 -1.54
C THR A 25 -10.67 25.11 -2.74
N MET A 26 -11.47 24.07 -2.84
CA MET A 26 -12.47 23.90 -3.90
C MET A 26 -13.54 25.00 -3.86
N ASP A 27 -13.97 25.44 -2.66
CA ASP A 27 -14.90 26.57 -2.50
C ASP A 27 -14.29 27.87 -3.07
N VAL A 28 -12.99 28.12 -2.81
CA VAL A 28 -12.26 29.28 -3.38
C VAL A 28 -12.16 29.19 -4.90
N VAL A 29 -11.77 28.03 -5.43
CA VAL A 29 -11.68 27.79 -6.88
C VAL A 29 -13.06 27.96 -7.54
N SER A 30 -14.12 27.46 -6.90
CA SER A 30 -15.52 27.66 -7.36
C SER A 30 -15.88 29.13 -7.49
N GLY A 31 -15.48 29.94 -6.49
CA GLY A 31 -15.67 31.40 -6.54
C GLY A 31 -14.95 32.07 -7.69
N TRP A 32 -13.71 31.70 -7.96
CA TRP A 32 -12.91 32.24 -9.09
C TRP A 32 -13.45 31.82 -10.45
N ARG A 33 -13.95 30.59 -10.58
CA ARG A 33 -14.50 30.06 -11.84
C ARG A 33 -15.93 30.50 -12.10
N GLY A 34 -16.63 31.02 -11.11
CA GLY A 34 -18.05 31.38 -11.20
C GLY A 34 -19.00 30.19 -11.30
N GLY A 35 -18.55 29.00 -10.84
CA GLY A 35 -19.34 27.77 -10.84
C GLY A 35 -18.76 26.71 -9.90
N ALA A 36 -19.56 25.72 -9.54
CA ALA A 36 -19.14 24.66 -8.62
C ALA A 36 -17.93 23.91 -9.17
N PHE A 37 -16.92 23.73 -8.32
CA PHE A 37 -15.72 22.93 -8.58
C PHE A 37 -15.59 21.86 -7.49
N THR A 38 -15.46 20.60 -7.89
CA THR A 38 -15.48 19.42 -7.03
C THR A 38 -14.27 18.52 -7.30
N LEU A 39 -14.05 17.49 -6.48
CA LEU A 39 -13.01 16.48 -6.73
C LEU A 39 -13.13 15.78 -8.09
N GLN A 40 -14.34 15.72 -8.65
CA GLN A 40 -14.59 15.10 -9.95
C GLN A 40 -14.09 15.95 -11.12
N ASP A 41 -13.93 17.27 -10.89
CA ASP A 41 -13.45 18.23 -11.89
C ASP A 41 -11.93 18.29 -11.95
N ILE A 42 -11.22 17.63 -11.02
CA ILE A 42 -9.76 17.49 -11.06
C ILE A 42 -9.39 16.56 -12.21
N PRO A 43 -8.57 17.02 -13.19
CA PRO A 43 -8.12 16.19 -14.31
C PRO A 43 -7.41 14.94 -13.80
N ARG A 44 -7.65 13.80 -14.45
CA ARG A 44 -6.90 12.57 -14.19
C ARG A 44 -5.55 12.66 -14.88
N ASP A 45 -4.52 12.11 -14.24
CA ASP A 45 -3.18 11.92 -14.81
C ASP A 45 -2.56 13.22 -15.36
N ASP A 46 -2.70 14.33 -14.60
CA ASP A 46 -2.11 15.63 -14.93
C ASP A 46 -0.57 15.56 -14.81
N HIS A 47 0.13 15.68 -15.93
CA HIS A 47 1.58 15.53 -16.00
C HIS A 47 2.36 16.54 -15.12
N PRO A 48 2.03 17.84 -15.08
CA PRO A 48 2.69 18.80 -14.19
C PRO A 48 2.61 18.39 -12.71
N THR A 49 1.49 17.83 -12.28
CA THR A 49 1.30 17.32 -10.91
C THR A 49 2.29 16.20 -10.60
N TYR A 50 2.45 15.22 -11.50
CA TYR A 50 3.42 14.13 -11.31
C TYR A 50 4.86 14.61 -11.38
N GLU A 51 5.17 15.59 -12.21
CA GLU A 51 6.50 16.23 -12.22
C GLU A 51 6.83 16.92 -10.90
N MET A 52 5.88 17.67 -10.33
CA MET A 52 6.02 18.30 -9.02
C MET A 52 6.27 17.25 -7.93
N LEU A 53 5.49 16.17 -7.91
CA LEU A 53 5.67 15.05 -7.00
C LEU A 53 7.04 14.38 -7.18
N THR A 54 7.48 14.14 -8.41
CA THR A 54 8.81 13.56 -8.72
C THR A 54 9.96 14.42 -8.21
N ARG A 55 9.82 15.75 -8.20
CA ARG A 55 10.80 16.66 -7.60
C ARG A 55 10.72 16.74 -6.08
N ALA A 56 9.81 15.99 -5.46
CA ALA A 56 9.52 16.04 -4.03
C ALA A 56 9.13 17.45 -3.52
N ASP A 57 8.55 18.28 -4.39
CA ASP A 57 7.96 19.54 -3.98
C ASP A 57 6.57 19.29 -3.36
N THR A 58 6.53 18.67 -2.18
CA THR A 58 5.32 18.10 -1.59
C THR A 58 4.95 18.67 -0.22
N MET A 59 5.56 19.78 0.18
CA MET A 59 5.14 20.48 1.41
C MET A 59 3.69 20.95 1.26
N GLY A 60 2.84 20.59 2.23
CA GLY A 60 1.40 20.84 2.19
C GLY A 60 0.59 19.85 1.37
N VAL A 61 1.23 18.85 0.74
CA VAL A 61 0.54 17.75 0.07
C VAL A 61 0.27 16.62 1.07
N PHE A 62 -0.95 16.12 1.07
CA PHE A 62 -1.37 15.08 2.01
C PHE A 62 -0.39 13.90 2.03
N GLN A 63 0.03 13.50 3.22
CA GLN A 63 0.84 12.32 3.54
C GLN A 63 2.26 12.30 2.93
N VAL A 64 2.52 12.87 1.76
CA VAL A 64 3.81 12.78 1.06
C VAL A 64 4.78 13.92 1.38
N GLU A 65 4.55 14.64 2.47
CA GLU A 65 5.41 15.74 2.97
C GLU A 65 6.44 15.30 4.03
N SER A 66 6.45 14.02 4.45
CA SER A 66 7.44 13.54 5.39
C SER A 66 8.80 13.31 4.71
N ARG A 67 9.91 13.40 5.47
CA ARG A 67 11.26 13.17 4.95
C ARG A 67 11.38 11.83 4.21
N ALA A 68 10.78 10.77 4.73
CA ALA A 68 10.82 9.45 4.13
C ALA A 68 10.12 9.43 2.76
N GLN A 69 8.92 10.00 2.68
CA GLN A 69 8.15 10.11 1.45
C GLN A 69 8.87 10.99 0.42
N MET A 70 9.30 12.20 0.83
CA MET A 70 10.04 13.12 -0.05
C MET A 70 11.34 12.52 -0.58
N SER A 71 12.03 11.67 0.18
CA SER A 71 13.24 10.98 -0.29
C SER A 71 12.95 9.83 -1.26
N MET A 72 11.76 9.28 -1.21
CA MET A 72 11.35 8.18 -2.09
C MET A 72 10.80 8.68 -3.43
N LEU A 73 10.04 9.76 -3.47
CA LEU A 73 9.39 10.27 -4.67
C LEU A 73 10.31 10.44 -5.89
N PRO A 74 11.53 11.03 -5.79
CA PRO A 74 12.45 11.15 -6.94
C PRO A 74 12.98 9.80 -7.45
N ARG A 75 12.93 8.77 -6.60
CA ARG A 75 13.38 7.41 -6.93
C ARG A 75 12.25 6.58 -7.52
N LEU A 76 11.02 6.77 -7.02
CA LEU A 76 9.81 6.15 -7.52
C LEU A 76 9.39 6.72 -8.88
N ARG A 77 9.48 8.04 -9.04
CA ARG A 77 9.04 8.78 -10.24
C ARG A 77 7.60 8.40 -10.61
N PRO A 78 6.61 8.83 -9.82
CA PRO A 78 5.22 8.52 -10.11
C PRO A 78 4.81 9.13 -11.46
N GLU A 79 4.15 8.34 -12.30
CA GLU A 79 3.67 8.71 -13.63
C GLU A 79 2.15 8.56 -13.77
N ASN A 80 1.53 7.84 -12.84
CA ASN A 80 0.11 7.55 -12.84
C ASN A 80 -0.42 7.40 -11.41
N PHE A 81 -1.75 7.34 -11.28
CA PHE A 81 -2.42 7.23 -10.00
C PHE A 81 -2.00 5.99 -9.18
N TYR A 82 -1.77 4.87 -9.85
CA TYR A 82 -1.40 3.63 -9.14
C TYR A 82 0.00 3.71 -8.51
N ASP A 83 0.91 4.48 -9.08
CA ASP A 83 2.21 4.74 -8.47
C ASP A 83 2.07 5.47 -7.12
N LEU A 84 1.07 6.34 -6.98
CA LEU A 84 0.75 6.98 -5.69
C LEU A 84 0.14 5.98 -4.69
N VAL A 85 -0.68 5.04 -5.15
CA VAL A 85 -1.20 3.96 -4.30
C VAL A 85 -0.05 3.12 -3.72
N VAL A 86 0.93 2.82 -4.57
CA VAL A 86 2.14 2.10 -4.15
C VAL A 86 3.00 2.95 -3.19
N GLU A 87 3.20 4.24 -3.48
CA GLU A 87 3.94 5.17 -2.62
C GLU A 87 3.38 5.20 -1.20
N VAL A 88 2.06 5.39 -1.09
CA VAL A 88 1.33 5.40 0.19
C VAL A 88 1.53 4.09 0.95
N ALA A 89 1.55 2.95 0.25
CA ALA A 89 1.67 1.63 0.87
C ALA A 89 3.10 1.26 1.27
N LEU A 90 4.11 1.70 0.51
CA LEU A 90 5.51 1.36 0.74
C LEU A 90 6.14 2.14 1.88
N VAL A 91 5.86 3.45 1.97
CA VAL A 91 6.43 4.31 3.01
C VAL A 91 5.45 4.44 4.16
N ARG A 92 5.71 3.73 5.24
CA ARG A 92 4.85 3.66 6.44
C ARG A 92 5.52 4.35 7.63
N PRO A 93 4.72 4.93 8.56
CA PRO A 93 5.28 5.36 9.84
C PRO A 93 5.76 4.14 10.64
N GLY A 94 7.02 4.15 11.05
CA GLY A 94 7.68 3.05 11.75
C GLY A 94 8.91 2.53 10.99
N PRO A 95 9.65 1.55 11.54
CA PRO A 95 10.76 0.96 10.82
C PRO A 95 10.25 0.32 9.52
N ILE A 96 10.92 0.60 8.41
CA ILE A 96 10.65 0.01 7.09
C ILE A 96 10.78 -1.51 7.24
N GLN A 97 9.65 -2.18 7.42
CA GLN A 97 9.64 -3.62 7.68
C GLN A 97 9.49 -4.38 6.36
N GLY A 98 10.22 -5.49 6.26
CA GLY A 98 10.09 -6.44 5.18
C GLY A 98 10.98 -6.23 3.95
N GLY A 99 11.83 -5.21 3.94
CA GLY A 99 12.80 -5.02 2.84
C GLY A 99 12.19 -4.80 1.43
N MET A 100 10.88 -4.50 1.34
CA MET A 100 10.15 -4.41 0.06
C MET A 100 10.47 -3.15 -0.75
N VAL A 101 10.84 -2.05 -0.09
CA VAL A 101 11.11 -0.76 -0.74
C VAL A 101 12.27 -0.86 -1.73
N HIS A 102 13.39 -1.43 -1.29
CA HIS A 102 14.59 -1.52 -2.13
C HIS A 102 14.40 -2.41 -3.37
N PRO A 103 13.86 -3.64 -3.27
CA PRO A 103 13.57 -4.45 -4.45
C PRO A 103 12.56 -3.78 -5.39
N TYR A 104 11.50 -3.17 -4.87
CA TYR A 104 10.53 -2.46 -5.70
C TYR A 104 11.18 -1.34 -6.50
N LEU A 105 11.93 -0.45 -5.84
CA LEU A 105 12.61 0.67 -6.51
C LEU A 105 13.66 0.20 -7.52
N LYS A 106 14.42 -0.86 -7.23
CA LYS A 106 15.36 -1.44 -8.20
C LYS A 106 14.66 -1.93 -9.45
N ARG A 107 13.52 -2.61 -9.30
CA ARG A 107 12.73 -3.10 -10.44
C ARG A 107 12.08 -1.96 -11.20
N ARG A 108 11.55 -0.96 -10.52
CA ARG A 108 10.99 0.26 -11.12
C ARG A 108 12.02 1.02 -11.96
N GLN A 109 13.26 1.06 -11.51
CA GLN A 109 14.38 1.72 -12.19
C GLN A 109 15.08 0.84 -13.25
N GLY A 110 14.61 -0.40 -13.45
CA GLY A 110 15.24 -1.34 -14.39
C GLY A 110 16.59 -1.91 -13.94
N LEU A 111 16.96 -1.71 -12.67
CA LEU A 111 18.22 -2.20 -12.09
C LEU A 111 18.16 -3.67 -11.70
N GLU A 112 16.96 -4.23 -11.60
CA GLU A 112 16.68 -5.63 -11.29
C GLU A 112 15.60 -6.14 -12.22
N PRO A 113 15.76 -7.35 -12.82
CA PRO A 113 14.73 -7.90 -13.70
C PRO A 113 13.46 -8.26 -12.91
N ILE A 114 12.31 -7.94 -13.48
CA ILE A 114 11.03 -8.35 -12.90
C ILE A 114 10.84 -9.83 -13.19
N ARG A 115 10.65 -10.61 -12.15
CA ARG A 115 10.36 -12.04 -12.25
C ARG A 115 9.10 -12.37 -11.48
N TYR A 116 8.22 -13.14 -12.11
CA TYR A 116 7.01 -13.63 -11.48
C TYR A 116 7.16 -15.14 -11.24
N PRO A 117 6.97 -15.62 -10.00
CA PRO A 117 6.88 -17.04 -9.76
C PRO A 117 5.69 -17.64 -10.54
N ARG A 118 5.78 -18.92 -10.87
CA ARG A 118 4.79 -19.62 -11.68
C ARG A 118 3.36 -19.36 -11.17
N GLY A 119 2.46 -18.93 -12.05
CA GLY A 119 1.05 -18.68 -11.74
C GLY A 119 0.74 -17.42 -10.94
N LEU A 120 1.76 -16.63 -10.50
CA LEU A 120 1.57 -15.45 -9.66
C LEU A 120 1.66 -14.11 -10.41
N SER A 121 1.82 -14.13 -11.73
CA SER A 121 1.91 -12.89 -12.52
C SER A 121 0.69 -12.00 -12.32
N ALA A 122 -0.52 -12.53 -12.44
CA ALA A 122 -1.76 -11.75 -12.29
C ALA A 122 -1.89 -11.11 -10.89
N ALA A 123 -1.37 -11.75 -9.85
CA ALA A 123 -1.41 -11.22 -8.49
C ALA A 123 -0.34 -10.14 -8.23
N LEU A 124 0.76 -10.16 -8.98
CA LEU A 124 1.96 -9.39 -8.65
C LEU A 124 2.42 -8.40 -9.74
N GLU A 125 1.83 -8.44 -10.94
CA GLU A 125 2.29 -7.60 -12.07
C GLU A 125 2.20 -6.11 -11.76
N ARG A 126 1.13 -5.66 -11.11
CA ARG A 126 0.89 -4.26 -10.74
C ARG A 126 1.92 -3.72 -9.75
N THR A 127 2.59 -4.60 -9.02
CA THR A 127 3.60 -4.26 -8.01
C THR A 127 4.98 -4.82 -8.33
N LEU A 128 5.26 -5.03 -9.62
CA LEU A 128 6.56 -5.45 -10.15
C LEU A 128 7.10 -6.76 -9.50
N GLY A 129 6.18 -7.67 -9.15
CA GLY A 129 6.54 -8.93 -8.52
C GLY A 129 6.78 -8.85 -7.00
N ILE A 130 6.47 -7.74 -6.36
CA ILE A 130 6.62 -7.56 -4.91
C ILE A 130 5.23 -7.53 -4.25
N PRO A 131 4.89 -8.42 -3.33
CA PRO A 131 3.64 -8.35 -2.60
C PRO A 131 3.68 -7.19 -1.60
N ILE A 132 2.94 -6.13 -1.90
CA ILE A 132 2.85 -4.90 -1.10
C ILE A 132 1.58 -4.89 -0.24
N PHE A 133 0.50 -5.48 -0.76
CA PHE A 133 -0.83 -5.45 -0.18
C PHE A 133 -1.25 -6.78 0.46
N GLN A 134 -2.13 -6.71 1.46
CA GLN A 134 -2.69 -7.91 2.11
C GLN A 134 -3.39 -8.82 1.10
N GLU A 135 -4.12 -8.25 0.16
CA GLU A 135 -4.86 -8.95 -0.88
C GLU A 135 -3.93 -9.80 -1.75
N GLN A 136 -2.73 -9.31 -2.03
CA GLN A 136 -1.72 -10.07 -2.78
C GLN A 136 -1.20 -11.27 -1.98
N VAL A 137 -1.00 -11.11 -0.67
CA VAL A 137 -0.61 -12.22 0.20
C VAL A 137 -1.70 -13.29 0.24
N MET A 138 -2.98 -12.90 0.32
CA MET A 138 -4.10 -13.83 0.23
C MET A 138 -4.12 -14.58 -1.10
N GLN A 139 -3.93 -13.88 -2.21
CA GLN A 139 -3.87 -14.48 -3.55
C GLN A 139 -2.70 -15.46 -3.67
N ILE A 140 -1.52 -15.10 -3.17
CA ILE A 140 -0.36 -15.99 -3.13
C ILE A 140 -0.68 -17.25 -2.31
N ALA A 141 -1.28 -17.10 -1.13
CA ALA A 141 -1.66 -18.23 -0.29
C ALA A 141 -2.65 -19.17 -0.99
N MET A 142 -3.63 -18.64 -1.70
CA MET A 142 -4.59 -19.44 -2.48
C MET A 142 -3.93 -20.13 -3.67
N ILE A 143 -3.17 -19.41 -4.47
CA ILE A 143 -2.60 -19.93 -5.73
C ILE A 143 -1.41 -20.86 -5.45
N ALA A 144 -0.48 -20.44 -4.62
CA ALA A 144 0.79 -21.14 -4.42
C ALA A 144 0.74 -22.15 -3.27
N ALA A 145 -0.04 -21.90 -2.22
CA ALA A 145 -0.13 -22.80 -1.06
C ALA A 145 -1.44 -23.59 -0.97
N GLY A 146 -2.38 -23.37 -1.91
CA GLY A 146 -3.63 -24.13 -1.98
C GLY A 146 -4.60 -23.80 -0.83
N PHE A 147 -4.60 -22.57 -0.34
CA PHE A 147 -5.57 -22.10 0.63
C PHE A 147 -6.95 -21.95 -0.01
N THR A 148 -7.98 -22.28 0.72
CA THR A 148 -9.35 -21.85 0.41
C THR A 148 -9.51 -20.35 0.67
N ALA A 149 -10.57 -19.76 0.12
CA ALA A 149 -10.88 -18.32 0.38
C ALA A 149 -11.09 -18.05 1.89
N GLY A 150 -11.70 -18.99 2.63
CA GLY A 150 -11.87 -18.88 4.08
C GLY A 150 -10.53 -18.89 4.83
N GLU A 151 -9.63 -19.83 4.51
CA GLU A 151 -8.29 -19.89 5.11
C GLU A 151 -7.46 -18.63 4.78
N ALA A 152 -7.61 -18.07 3.57
CA ALA A 152 -6.94 -16.84 3.19
C ALA A 152 -7.48 -15.62 3.98
N ASP A 153 -8.79 -15.56 4.25
CA ASP A 153 -9.37 -14.51 5.10
C ASP A 153 -8.94 -14.67 6.57
N ASP A 154 -8.87 -15.90 7.08
CA ASP A 154 -8.33 -16.16 8.42
C ASP A 154 -6.86 -15.74 8.53
N LEU A 155 -6.04 -15.99 7.49
CA LEU A 155 -4.68 -15.48 7.41
C LEU A 155 -4.65 -13.94 7.48
N ARG A 156 -5.51 -13.25 6.71
CA ARG A 156 -5.63 -11.79 6.74
C ARG A 156 -5.99 -11.27 8.13
N ARG A 157 -6.96 -11.88 8.78
CA ARG A 157 -7.37 -11.53 10.16
C ARG A 157 -6.23 -11.77 11.15
N SER A 158 -5.48 -12.85 10.98
CA SER A 158 -4.34 -13.15 11.84
C SER A 158 -3.21 -12.13 11.66
N MET A 159 -2.97 -11.63 10.45
CA MET A 159 -2.01 -10.54 10.20
C MET A 159 -2.40 -9.26 10.96
N ALA A 160 -3.68 -8.90 11.00
CA ALA A 160 -4.18 -7.74 11.73
C ALA A 160 -4.11 -7.92 13.28
N ALA A 161 -4.22 -9.16 13.76
CA ALA A 161 -4.23 -9.53 15.17
C ALA A 161 -2.86 -10.05 15.68
N TRP A 162 -1.80 -9.94 14.89
CA TRP A 162 -0.49 -10.54 15.11
C TRP A 162 0.04 -10.46 16.55
N ARG A 163 -0.06 -9.30 17.18
CA ARG A 163 0.45 -9.09 18.54
C ARG A 163 -0.32 -9.84 19.63
N ARG A 164 -1.55 -10.33 19.32
CA ARG A 164 -2.46 -10.87 20.34
C ARG A 164 -2.50 -12.39 20.43
N LYS A 165 -2.25 -13.16 19.35
CA LYS A 165 -2.66 -14.56 19.31
C LYS A 165 -1.62 -15.61 18.94
N GLY A 166 -0.39 -15.28 18.53
CA GLY A 166 0.63 -16.31 18.22
C GLY A 166 0.28 -17.28 17.07
N ASP A 167 -0.92 -17.21 16.48
CA ASP A 167 -1.46 -18.18 15.52
C ASP A 167 -0.80 -18.11 14.13
N VAL A 168 0.00 -17.09 13.88
CA VAL A 168 0.64 -16.91 12.57
C VAL A 168 1.64 -18.01 12.24
N HIS A 169 2.26 -18.63 13.26
CA HIS A 169 3.15 -19.77 13.02
C HIS A 169 2.44 -20.92 12.31
N LYS A 170 1.19 -21.21 12.65
CA LYS A 170 0.37 -22.25 11.99
C LYS A 170 0.18 -21.94 10.50
N PHE A 171 -0.08 -20.68 10.15
CA PHE A 171 -0.24 -20.27 8.76
C PHE A 171 1.08 -20.36 7.98
N LYS A 172 2.21 -20.03 8.59
CA LYS A 172 3.52 -20.18 7.95
C LYS A 172 3.84 -21.64 7.61
N ASP A 173 3.61 -22.55 8.55
CA ASP A 173 3.84 -23.98 8.32
C ASP A 173 2.90 -24.51 7.25
N ARG A 174 1.65 -24.07 7.23
CA ARG A 174 0.68 -24.42 6.19
C ARG A 174 1.10 -23.87 4.83
N ILE A 175 1.61 -22.61 4.77
CA ILE A 175 2.13 -21.99 3.54
C ILE A 175 3.35 -22.76 3.03
N ARG A 176 4.33 -23.05 3.87
CA ARG A 176 5.52 -23.83 3.50
C ARG A 176 5.14 -25.20 2.96
N ALA A 177 4.23 -25.90 3.63
CA ALA A 177 3.77 -27.22 3.22
C ALA A 177 3.03 -27.15 1.87
N GLY A 178 2.11 -26.21 1.69
CA GLY A 178 1.33 -26.04 0.47
C GLY A 178 2.21 -25.62 -0.73
N MET A 179 3.11 -24.68 -0.53
CA MET A 179 4.04 -24.25 -1.56
C MET A 179 4.98 -25.37 -1.99
N ARG A 180 5.47 -26.19 -1.04
CA ARG A 180 6.29 -27.37 -1.34
C ARG A 180 5.49 -28.39 -2.16
N ALA A 181 4.24 -28.67 -1.79
CA ALA A 181 3.36 -29.58 -2.54
C ALA A 181 3.13 -29.08 -3.97
N ASN A 182 3.04 -27.77 -4.18
CA ASN A 182 2.89 -27.14 -5.49
C ASN A 182 4.22 -26.85 -6.20
N GLN A 183 5.33 -27.42 -5.72
CA GLN A 183 6.66 -27.34 -6.34
C GLN A 183 7.25 -25.93 -6.42
N TYR A 184 6.90 -25.03 -5.51
CA TYR A 184 7.58 -23.74 -5.38
C TYR A 184 8.91 -23.89 -4.63
N PRO A 185 9.93 -23.08 -4.97
CA PRO A 185 11.19 -23.08 -4.26
C PRO A 185 11.04 -22.80 -2.77
N ALA A 186 11.78 -23.50 -1.92
CA ALA A 186 11.73 -23.31 -0.46
C ALA A 186 12.11 -21.87 -0.05
N GLU A 187 13.09 -21.27 -0.76
CA GLU A 187 13.50 -19.88 -0.55
C GLU A 187 12.35 -18.90 -0.79
N PHE A 188 11.54 -19.14 -1.82
CA PHE A 188 10.37 -18.31 -2.10
C PHE A 188 9.31 -18.45 -1.00
N ALA A 189 9.04 -19.68 -0.53
CA ALA A 189 8.11 -19.90 0.58
C ALA A 189 8.57 -19.17 1.86
N GLU A 190 9.88 -19.21 2.15
CA GLU A 190 10.43 -18.49 3.31
C GLU A 190 10.35 -16.98 3.16
N GLN A 191 10.62 -16.46 1.96
CA GLN A 191 10.45 -15.05 1.65
C GLN A 191 9.01 -14.57 1.87
N ILE A 192 8.01 -15.34 1.43
CA ILE A 192 6.59 -15.03 1.68
C ILE A 192 6.29 -15.09 3.19
N CYS A 193 6.81 -16.07 3.92
CA CYS A 193 6.64 -16.15 5.37
C CYS A 193 7.22 -14.93 6.10
N GLN A 194 8.40 -14.45 5.68
CA GLN A 194 9.01 -13.22 6.23
C GLN A 194 8.20 -11.97 5.90
N GLN A 195 7.66 -11.90 4.69
CA GLN A 195 6.79 -10.78 4.29
C GLN A 195 5.51 -10.75 5.12
N ILE A 196 4.89 -11.91 5.37
CA ILE A 196 3.72 -12.02 6.25
C ILE A 196 4.05 -11.53 7.67
N GLU A 197 5.23 -11.82 8.18
CA GLU A 197 5.70 -11.26 9.47
C GLU A 197 5.80 -9.73 9.43
N GLY A 198 6.35 -9.19 8.35
CA GLY A 198 6.40 -7.74 8.12
C GLY A 198 5.02 -7.09 8.05
N PHE A 199 4.01 -7.79 7.53
CA PHE A 199 2.61 -7.34 7.56
C PHE A 199 1.97 -7.40 8.94
N GLY A 200 2.48 -8.25 9.85
CA GLY A 200 1.93 -8.43 11.20
C GLY A 200 2.01 -7.19 12.09
N SER A 201 2.83 -6.20 11.76
CA SER A 201 2.81 -4.90 12.44
C SER A 201 1.75 -3.95 11.87
N TYR A 202 1.49 -4.01 10.57
CA TYR A 202 0.45 -3.27 9.85
C TYR A 202 0.35 -3.78 8.40
N GLY A 203 -0.59 -4.68 8.14
CA GLY A 203 -0.92 -5.05 6.76
C GLY A 203 -1.70 -3.91 6.09
N PHE A 204 -1.27 -3.45 4.93
CA PHE A 204 -1.95 -2.35 4.22
C PHE A 204 -2.95 -2.92 3.22
N PRO A 205 -4.26 -2.65 3.36
CA PRO A 205 -5.23 -2.95 2.32
C PRO A 205 -5.00 -2.05 1.10
N GLU A 206 -5.10 -2.61 -0.11
CA GLU A 206 -4.95 -1.84 -1.35
C GLU A 206 -6.01 -0.74 -1.45
N SER A 207 -7.25 -1.04 -1.04
CA SER A 207 -8.35 -0.07 -1.01
C SER A 207 -8.08 1.13 -0.09
N HIS A 208 -7.42 0.90 1.05
CA HIS A 208 -7.02 1.98 1.95
C HIS A 208 -5.93 2.86 1.32
N ALA A 209 -4.92 2.24 0.70
CA ALA A 209 -3.88 2.97 -0.03
C ALA A 209 -4.47 3.80 -1.18
N ALA A 210 -5.40 3.23 -1.94
CA ALA A 210 -6.09 3.93 -3.02
C ALA A 210 -6.92 5.13 -2.51
N SER A 211 -7.63 4.97 -1.39
CA SER A 211 -8.38 6.07 -0.77
C SER A 211 -7.47 7.24 -0.37
N PHE A 212 -6.30 6.94 0.18
CA PHE A 212 -5.33 7.97 0.55
C PHE A 212 -4.64 8.58 -0.67
N ALA A 213 -4.35 7.79 -1.70
CA ALA A 213 -3.79 8.28 -2.95
C ALA A 213 -4.69 9.31 -3.65
N ILE A 214 -6.03 9.20 -3.50
CA ILE A 214 -6.97 10.23 -3.98
C ILE A 214 -6.68 11.58 -3.31
N LEU A 215 -6.45 11.58 -2.00
CA LEU A 215 -6.16 12.81 -1.25
C LEU A 215 -4.77 13.35 -1.58
N VAL A 216 -3.77 12.47 -1.78
CA VAL A 216 -2.44 12.84 -2.27
C VAL A 216 -2.56 13.56 -3.60
N TYR A 217 -3.21 12.94 -4.58
CA TYR A 217 -3.33 13.49 -5.92
C TYR A 217 -4.11 14.80 -5.94
N ALA A 218 -5.27 14.84 -5.27
CA ALA A 218 -6.09 16.04 -5.22
C ALA A 218 -5.37 17.22 -4.55
N SER A 219 -4.68 16.98 -3.42
CA SER A 219 -3.91 18.04 -2.75
C SER A 219 -2.68 18.47 -3.55
N ALA A 220 -2.03 17.54 -4.26
CA ALA A 220 -0.91 17.84 -5.15
C ALA A 220 -1.34 18.71 -6.34
N TRP A 221 -2.44 18.34 -7.00
CA TRP A 221 -2.98 19.10 -8.13
C TRP A 221 -3.43 20.50 -7.74
N LEU A 222 -4.09 20.64 -6.59
CA LEU A 222 -4.51 21.95 -6.07
C LEU A 222 -3.34 22.83 -5.62
N LYS A 223 -2.19 22.22 -5.30
CA LYS A 223 -0.95 22.95 -5.01
C LYS A 223 -0.24 23.38 -6.28
N CYS A 224 -0.22 22.54 -7.30
CA CYS A 224 0.45 22.78 -8.58
C CYS A 224 -0.19 23.93 -9.36
#